data_a41d9142a0435e00f32524da0d7ad1d3
#
_entry.id   a41d9142a0435e00f32524da0d7ad1d3
#
_cell.length_a   1.000
_cell.length_b   1.000
_cell.length_c   1.000
_cell.angle_alpha   90.00
_cell.angle_beta   90.00
_cell.angle_gamma   90.00
#
_symmetry.space_group_name_H-M   'P 1'
#
loop_
_entity.id
_entity.type
_entity.pdbx_description
1 polymer ?
#
loop_
_entity_poly.entity_id
_entity_poly.type
_entity_poly.pdbx_seq_one_letter_code
_entity_poly.pdbx_strand_id
1 'polypeptide(L)'
;LLAENTPGPPPSGLPVFVAQGGADTLVVPAATQAYVAAACRGGARITFRQYPTDTHGTIADTAVPDVLAFVRSSLAGAAPTSTC
;
A
#
# COMPACT_ATOMS: atom_id res chain seq x y z
N LEU A 1 8.57 -21.40 5.03
CA LEU A 1 8.49 -20.97 3.64
C LEU A 1 7.54 -19.81 3.45
N LEU A 2 6.27 -19.95 3.80
CA LEU A 2 5.32 -18.83 3.68
C LEU A 2 5.66 -17.69 4.63
N ALA A 3 6.07 -18.01 5.87
CA ALA A 3 6.43 -16.99 6.85
C ALA A 3 7.66 -16.18 6.41
N GLU A 4 8.63 -16.83 5.76
CA GLU A 4 9.83 -16.19 5.26
C GLU A 4 9.55 -15.26 4.08
N ASN A 5 8.50 -15.55 3.32
CA ASN A 5 8.12 -14.80 2.14
C ASN A 5 6.94 -13.85 2.38
N THR A 6 6.42 -13.82 3.59
CA THR A 6 5.35 -12.90 3.97
C THR A 6 5.98 -11.63 4.55
N PRO A 7 5.66 -10.46 4.01
CA PRO A 7 6.24 -9.23 4.54
C PRO A 7 5.76 -8.98 5.97
N GLY A 8 6.70 -8.61 6.83
CA GLY A 8 6.38 -8.16 8.18
C GLY A 8 5.80 -6.76 8.18
N PRO A 9 5.42 -6.23 9.35
CA PRO A 9 4.92 -4.87 9.45
C PRO A 9 6.04 -3.87 9.09
N PRO A 10 5.69 -2.75 8.42
CA PRO A 10 6.68 -1.71 8.14
C PRO A 10 7.12 -1.03 9.42
N PRO A 11 8.31 -0.41 9.43
CA PRO A 11 8.77 0.36 10.58
C PRO A 11 7.76 1.46 10.95
N SER A 12 7.59 1.67 12.24
CA SER A 12 6.70 2.71 12.75
C SER A 12 7.20 4.10 12.34
N GLY A 13 6.28 4.94 11.91
CA GLY A 13 6.58 6.32 11.51
C GLY A 13 7.09 6.48 10.09
N LEU A 14 7.41 5.39 9.40
CA LEU A 14 7.79 5.43 7.99
C LEU A 14 6.53 5.57 7.12
N PRO A 15 6.46 6.57 6.22
CA PRO A 15 5.32 6.64 5.30
C PRO A 15 5.38 5.51 4.28
N VAL A 16 4.26 4.83 4.09
CA VAL A 16 4.14 3.70 3.18
C VAL A 16 2.94 3.92 2.27
N PHE A 17 3.11 3.65 0.98
CA PHE A 17 2.02 3.66 0.01
C PHE A 17 1.73 2.24 -0.42
N VAL A 18 0.48 1.83 -0.36
CA VAL A 18 0.04 0.51 -0.81
C VAL A 18 -1.01 0.70 -1.90
N ALA A 19 -0.76 0.12 -3.06
CA ALA A 19 -1.69 0.11 -4.19
C ALA A 19 -2.21 -1.31 -4.41
N GLN A 20 -3.51 -1.47 -4.57
CA GLN A 20 -4.16 -2.76 -4.80
C GLN A 20 -5.14 -2.65 -5.95
N GLY A 21 -5.01 -3.53 -6.93
CA GLY A 21 -6.02 -3.68 -7.99
C GLY A 21 -7.23 -4.45 -7.47
N GLY A 22 -8.42 -3.90 -7.67
CA GLY A 22 -9.66 -4.53 -7.23
C GLY A 22 -10.00 -5.79 -8.01
N ALA A 23 -9.46 -5.93 -9.23
CA ALA A 23 -9.64 -7.11 -10.07
C ALA A 23 -8.43 -8.05 -10.05
N ASP A 24 -7.50 -7.87 -9.12
CA ASP A 24 -6.33 -8.71 -8.96
C ASP A 24 -6.73 -10.09 -8.43
N THR A 25 -6.40 -11.12 -9.21
CA THR A 25 -6.69 -12.52 -8.85
C THR A 25 -5.46 -13.26 -8.32
N LEU A 26 -4.28 -12.66 -8.41
CA LEU A 26 -3.04 -13.25 -7.89
C LEU A 26 -2.80 -12.82 -6.44
N VAL A 27 -2.94 -11.53 -6.17
CA VAL A 27 -2.96 -11.00 -4.80
C VAL A 27 -4.36 -10.45 -4.58
N VAL A 28 -5.19 -11.22 -3.92
CA VAL A 28 -6.60 -10.85 -3.74
C VAL A 28 -6.72 -9.62 -2.80
N PRO A 29 -7.64 -8.70 -3.11
CA PRO A 29 -7.78 -7.47 -2.31
C PRO A 29 -7.99 -7.70 -0.82
N ALA A 30 -8.73 -8.75 -0.45
CA ALA A 30 -8.98 -9.07 0.96
C ALA A 30 -7.68 -9.34 1.74
N ALA A 31 -6.69 -9.98 1.11
CA ALA A 31 -5.40 -10.23 1.74
C ALA A 31 -4.63 -8.94 2.01
N THR A 32 -4.62 -8.02 1.03
CA THR A 32 -3.97 -6.72 1.19
C THR A 32 -4.69 -5.87 2.23
N GLN A 33 -6.02 -5.88 2.23
CA GLN A 33 -6.82 -5.16 3.24
C GLN A 33 -6.50 -5.66 4.65
N ALA A 34 -6.38 -6.97 4.83
CA ALA A 34 -6.04 -7.55 6.13
C ALA A 34 -4.62 -7.15 6.57
N TYR A 35 -3.66 -7.15 5.65
CA TYR A 35 -2.30 -6.70 5.92
C TYR A 35 -2.28 -5.23 6.37
N VAL A 36 -2.95 -4.36 5.61
CA VAL A 36 -3.02 -2.92 5.91
C VAL A 36 -3.67 -2.69 7.28
N ALA A 37 -4.78 -3.36 7.57
CA ALA A 37 -5.46 -3.22 8.84
C ALA A 37 -4.56 -3.62 10.01
N ALA A 38 -3.84 -4.73 9.88
CA ALA A 38 -2.92 -5.20 10.92
C ALA A 38 -1.75 -4.23 11.10
N ALA A 39 -1.17 -3.74 10.00
CA ALA A 39 -0.07 -2.78 10.04
C ALA A 39 -0.51 -1.45 10.68
N CYS A 40 -1.70 -0.97 10.35
CA CYS A 40 -2.28 0.24 10.94
C CYS A 40 -2.45 0.09 12.46
N ARG A 41 -2.94 -1.06 12.92
CA ARG A 41 -3.06 -1.33 14.36
C ARG A 41 -1.70 -1.33 15.05
N GLY A 42 -0.64 -1.70 14.33
CA GLY A 42 0.73 -1.69 14.84
C GLY A 42 1.42 -0.32 14.81
N GLY A 43 0.72 0.73 14.39
CA GLY A 43 1.25 2.08 14.35
C GLY A 43 1.84 2.52 13.02
N ALA A 44 1.69 1.73 11.97
CA ALA A 44 2.15 2.09 10.63
C ALA A 44 1.36 3.28 10.06
N ARG A 45 2.02 4.09 9.23
CA ARG A 45 1.40 5.20 8.52
C ARG A 45 1.27 4.80 7.06
N ILE A 46 0.08 4.35 6.67
CA ILE A 46 -0.16 3.80 5.33
C ILE A 46 -1.17 4.68 4.59
N THR A 47 -0.82 5.04 3.37
CA THR A 47 -1.78 5.54 2.38
C THR A 47 -2.15 4.36 1.51
N PHE A 48 -3.37 3.86 1.67
CA PHE A 48 -3.87 2.70 0.95
C PHE A 48 -4.86 3.15 -0.11
N ARG A 49 -4.55 2.80 -1.36
CA ARG A 49 -5.44 3.09 -2.49
C ARG A 49 -5.81 1.82 -3.22
N GLN A 50 -7.09 1.68 -3.50
CA GLN A 50 -7.62 0.58 -4.29
C GLN A 50 -8.08 1.12 -5.64
N TYR A 51 -7.78 0.36 -6.70
CA TYR A 51 -8.12 0.70 -8.08
C TYR A 51 -9.04 -0.40 -8.60
N PRO A 52 -10.38 -0.18 -8.59
CA PRO A 52 -11.37 -1.27 -8.69
C PRO A 52 -11.27 -2.11 -9.95
N THR A 53 -10.82 -1.54 -11.06
CA THR A 53 -10.79 -2.24 -12.34
C THR A 53 -9.41 -2.78 -12.73
N ASP A 54 -8.38 -2.48 -11.93
CA ASP A 54 -7.02 -2.93 -12.25
C ASP A 54 -6.76 -4.34 -11.79
N THR A 55 -6.00 -5.06 -12.62
CA THR A 55 -5.49 -6.41 -12.33
C THR A 55 -4.07 -6.32 -11.79
N HIS A 56 -3.49 -7.46 -11.45
CA HIS A 56 -2.08 -7.55 -11.06
C HIS A 56 -1.15 -7.01 -12.17
N GLY A 57 -1.52 -7.21 -13.43
CA GLY A 57 -0.71 -6.76 -14.57
C GLY A 57 -0.87 -5.29 -14.92
N THR A 58 -1.94 -4.62 -14.52
CA THR A 58 -2.20 -3.23 -14.90
C THR A 58 -2.01 -2.22 -13.78
N ILE A 59 -1.97 -2.69 -12.52
CA ILE A 59 -1.94 -1.80 -11.35
C ILE A 59 -0.73 -0.86 -11.34
N ALA A 60 0.43 -1.33 -11.77
CA ALA A 60 1.63 -0.52 -11.72
C ALA A 60 1.50 0.75 -12.59
N ASP A 61 0.99 0.61 -13.81
CA ASP A 61 0.81 1.75 -14.70
C ASP A 61 -0.23 2.74 -14.18
N THR A 62 -1.34 2.24 -13.67
CA THR A 62 -2.42 3.08 -13.15
C THR A 62 -1.99 3.82 -11.89
N ALA A 63 -1.24 3.16 -11.00
CA ALA A 63 -0.86 3.74 -9.71
C ALA A 63 0.31 4.73 -9.79
N VAL A 64 1.12 4.71 -10.86
CA VAL A 64 2.34 5.53 -10.98
C VAL A 64 2.10 7.00 -10.65
N PRO A 65 1.09 7.70 -11.19
CA PRO A 65 0.90 9.12 -10.85
C PRO A 65 0.71 9.35 -9.36
N ASP A 66 -0.07 8.48 -8.70
CA ASP A 66 -0.31 8.58 -7.26
C ASP A 66 0.94 8.28 -6.45
N VAL A 67 1.72 7.28 -6.87
CA VAL A 67 3.00 6.93 -6.24
C VAL A 67 3.98 8.09 -6.34
N LEU A 68 4.08 8.71 -7.51
CA LEU A 68 4.97 9.87 -7.71
C LEU A 68 4.56 11.05 -6.85
N ALA A 69 3.27 11.32 -6.72
CA ALA A 69 2.76 12.37 -5.85
C ALA A 69 3.10 12.09 -4.39
N PHE A 70 2.96 10.83 -3.96
CA PHE A 70 3.31 10.41 -2.62
C PHE A 70 4.81 10.61 -2.34
N VAL A 71 5.67 10.18 -3.26
CA VAL A 71 7.12 10.32 -3.13
C VAL A 71 7.53 11.79 -3.07
N ARG A 72 6.99 12.62 -3.94
CA ARG A 72 7.29 14.06 -3.96
C ARG A 72 6.89 14.74 -2.65
N SER A 73 5.71 14.42 -2.14
CA SER A 73 5.23 14.94 -0.86
C SER A 73 6.15 14.54 0.28
N SER A 74 6.57 13.28 0.32
CA SER A 74 7.47 12.76 1.34
C SER A 74 8.84 13.42 1.29
N LEU A 75 9.40 13.60 0.09
CA LEU A 75 10.69 14.27 -0.11
C LEU A 75 10.64 15.76 0.24
N ALA A 76 9.49 16.40 0.05
CA ALA A 76 9.30 17.80 0.41
C ALA A 76 9.11 18.01 1.92
N GLY A 77 9.11 16.94 2.71
CA GLY A 77 8.96 17.04 4.16
C GLY A 77 7.53 17.26 4.61
N ALA A 78 6.54 17.05 3.74
CA ALA A 78 5.15 17.13 4.14
C ALA A 78 4.83 16.04 5.14
N ALA A 79 3.91 16.32 6.07
CA ALA A 79 3.45 15.32 7.02
C ALA A 79 2.85 14.14 6.26
N PRO A 80 3.20 12.87 6.61
CA PRO A 80 2.66 11.71 5.90
C PRO A 80 1.15 11.66 6.01
N THR A 81 0.48 11.50 4.87
CA THR A 81 -0.94 11.20 4.89
C THR A 81 -1.14 9.76 5.31
N SER A 82 -2.23 9.48 5.97
CA SER A 82 -2.56 8.11 6.38
C SER A 82 -4.04 7.86 6.17
N THR A 83 -4.36 6.69 5.64
CA THR A 83 -5.74 6.20 5.52
C THR A 83 -6.08 5.21 6.62
N CYS A 84 -5.18 5.01 7.58
CA CYS A 84 -5.39 4.11 8.72
C CYS A 84 -6.58 4.51 9.62
#